data_463cfd629b056be41f905773a313910f
#
_entry.id   463cfd629b056be41f905773a313910f
#
_cell.length_a   1.000
_cell.length_b   1.000
_cell.length_c   1.000
_cell.angle_alpha   90.00
_cell.angle_beta   90.00
_cell.angle_gamma   90.00
#
_symmetry.space_group_name_H-M   'P 1'
#
loop_
_entity.id
_entity.type
_entity.pdbx_description
1 polymer ?
#
loop_
_entity_poly.entity_id
_entity_poly.type
_entity_poly.pdbx_seq_one_letter_code
_entity_poly.pdbx_strand_id
1 'polypeptide(L)'
;IKAIPILKSKFGVKIANFLIRLIKMDSINQLYDDLVASGLHNRDGLGFLFDQLSVGHSVNPGGLENIPQEGPFVTISNHPFGGMDGMMLAYIVSEIRDDFKLMANFLLYKIEPLREIFLPVNPFEDRKDLTSSIKGLREAYRHVNAGHPLGLFPAGAVSAINFKDFSIEDRPWPHNVKKLLRQLNVPIIPIHFSGYNSLLFYSLGLINPKLRSLRLPAEVLTKSGKVIKVTIGKAIHPKEYINLSLNDFGDILRTKIYSLDYSFSNKIEYRATNLVYNNEKSFTNDSLVQSEINKIEKELILQLDDFQFYFTQSNKILY
;
A
#
# COMPACT_ATOMS: atom_id res chain seq x y z
N ILE A 1 -10.12 -19.20 19.41
CA ILE A 1 -9.23 -18.24 20.12
C ILE A 1 -8.98 -18.83 21.48
N LYS A 2 -7.82 -19.44 21.73
CA LYS A 2 -7.41 -19.83 23.07
C LYS A 2 -7.20 -18.54 23.85
N ALA A 3 -8.09 -18.27 24.82
CA ALA A 3 -8.13 -17.04 25.58
C ALA A 3 -6.79 -16.82 26.29
N ILE A 4 -6.11 -15.72 25.96
CA ILE A 4 -4.95 -15.26 26.69
C ILE A 4 -5.39 -15.00 28.14
N PRO A 5 -4.78 -15.62 29.15
CA PRO A 5 -5.27 -15.55 30.55
C PRO A 5 -5.42 -14.11 31.06
N ILE A 6 -4.57 -13.20 30.61
CA ILE A 6 -4.60 -11.78 30.97
C ILE A 6 -5.90 -11.07 30.56
N LEU A 7 -6.59 -11.55 29.49
CA LEU A 7 -7.85 -10.96 29.02
C LEU A 7 -9.07 -11.36 29.87
N LYS A 8 -8.92 -12.26 30.84
CA LYS A 8 -10.01 -12.65 31.76
C LYS A 8 -10.19 -11.68 32.93
N SER A 9 -9.25 -10.79 33.18
CA SER A 9 -9.36 -9.77 34.24
C SER A 9 -10.19 -8.58 33.75
N LYS A 10 -10.84 -7.85 34.67
CA LYS A 10 -11.57 -6.59 34.38
C LYS A 10 -10.67 -5.57 33.63
N PHE A 11 -9.38 -5.55 33.91
CA PHE A 11 -8.39 -4.72 33.25
C PHE A 11 -8.08 -5.24 31.84
N GLY A 12 -7.94 -6.55 31.68
CA GLY A 12 -7.73 -7.18 30.38
C GLY A 12 -8.90 -6.99 29.41
N VAL A 13 -10.14 -7.02 29.92
CA VAL A 13 -11.35 -6.70 29.13
C VAL A 13 -11.33 -5.24 28.67
N LYS A 14 -10.91 -4.29 29.53
CA LYS A 14 -10.77 -2.88 29.12
C LYS A 14 -9.72 -2.70 28.04
N ILE A 15 -8.59 -3.37 28.14
CA ILE A 15 -7.53 -3.37 27.11
C ILE A 15 -8.06 -3.99 25.82
N ALA A 16 -8.74 -5.13 25.88
CA ALA A 16 -9.31 -5.77 24.70
C ALA A 16 -10.33 -4.87 23.99
N ASN A 17 -11.23 -4.25 24.74
CA ASN A 17 -12.21 -3.30 24.18
C ASN A 17 -11.55 -2.05 23.60
N PHE A 18 -10.48 -1.55 24.23
CA PHE A 18 -9.68 -0.46 23.67
C PHE A 18 -9.02 -0.87 22.33
N LEU A 19 -8.42 -2.07 22.28
CA LEU A 19 -7.81 -2.58 21.06
C LEU A 19 -8.85 -2.81 19.95
N ILE A 20 -10.02 -3.35 20.25
CA ILE A 20 -11.12 -3.53 19.29
C ILE A 20 -11.55 -2.17 18.71
N ARG A 21 -11.72 -1.15 19.56
CA ARG A 21 -12.02 0.21 19.11
C ARG A 21 -10.89 0.81 18.26
N LEU A 22 -9.65 0.57 18.65
CA LEU A 22 -8.47 1.03 17.91
C LEU A 22 -8.40 0.43 16.49
N ILE A 23 -8.81 -0.83 16.34
CA ILE A 23 -8.77 -1.57 15.08
C ILE A 23 -10.01 -1.27 14.21
N LYS A 24 -11.07 -0.71 14.77
CA LYS A 24 -12.36 -0.44 14.09
C LYS A 24 -12.93 -1.67 13.38
N MET A 25 -12.82 -2.84 14.00
CA MET A 25 -13.22 -4.13 13.40
C MET A 25 -14.68 -4.16 12.96
N ASP A 26 -15.58 -3.53 13.72
CA ASP A 26 -17.00 -3.51 13.38
C ASP A 26 -17.25 -2.83 12.02
N SER A 27 -16.58 -1.69 11.77
CA SER A 27 -16.68 -0.99 10.49
C SER A 27 -16.04 -1.78 9.33
N ILE A 28 -14.96 -2.51 9.59
CA ILE A 28 -14.32 -3.37 8.60
C ILE A 28 -15.19 -4.60 8.30
N ASN A 29 -15.79 -5.21 9.32
CA ASN A 29 -16.71 -6.33 9.13
C ASN A 29 -17.94 -5.90 8.34
N GLN A 30 -18.54 -4.73 8.67
CA GLN A 30 -19.66 -4.19 7.91
C GLN A 30 -19.30 -3.99 6.44
N LEU A 31 -18.14 -3.38 6.14
CA LEU A 31 -17.68 -3.18 4.78
C LEU A 31 -17.48 -4.52 4.03
N TYR A 32 -17.00 -5.54 4.72
CA TYR A 32 -16.90 -6.89 4.16
C TYR A 32 -18.28 -7.51 3.89
N ASP A 33 -19.20 -7.42 4.84
CA ASP A 33 -20.56 -7.97 4.72
C ASP A 33 -21.31 -7.28 3.57
N ASP A 34 -21.15 -5.96 3.42
CA ASP A 34 -21.74 -5.17 2.32
C ASP A 34 -21.15 -5.60 0.96
N LEU A 35 -19.83 -5.85 0.90
CA LEU A 35 -19.19 -6.38 -0.31
C LEU A 35 -19.74 -7.75 -0.69
N VAL A 36 -19.86 -8.66 0.28
CA VAL A 36 -20.42 -10.01 0.03
C VAL A 36 -21.88 -9.90 -0.42
N ALA A 37 -22.68 -9.05 0.23
CA ALA A 37 -24.09 -8.85 -0.11
C ALA A 37 -24.27 -8.21 -1.51
N SER A 38 -23.30 -7.43 -1.99
CA SER A 38 -23.33 -6.84 -3.34
C SER A 38 -23.20 -7.88 -4.46
N GLY A 39 -22.63 -9.04 -4.18
CA GLY A 39 -22.31 -10.07 -5.17
C GLY A 39 -21.23 -9.66 -6.18
N LEU A 40 -20.54 -8.54 -5.95
CA LEU A 40 -19.48 -8.06 -6.82
C LEU A 40 -18.13 -8.71 -6.48
N HIS A 41 -17.35 -9.02 -7.49
CA HIS A 41 -16.08 -9.74 -7.37
C HIS A 41 -14.94 -8.98 -8.05
N ASN A 42 -13.72 -9.35 -7.70
CA ASN A 42 -12.49 -8.87 -8.35
C ASN A 42 -12.45 -7.34 -8.48
N ARG A 43 -12.25 -6.80 -9.67
CA ARG A 43 -12.16 -5.37 -9.92
C ARG A 43 -13.43 -4.63 -9.53
N ASP A 44 -14.61 -5.16 -9.85
CA ASP A 44 -15.89 -4.53 -9.51
C ASP A 44 -16.12 -4.51 -7.99
N GLY A 45 -15.71 -5.57 -7.30
CA GLY A 45 -15.69 -5.60 -5.83
C GLY A 45 -14.75 -4.57 -5.22
N LEU A 46 -13.58 -4.34 -5.82
CA LEU A 46 -12.67 -3.25 -5.41
C LEU A 46 -13.29 -1.87 -5.66
N GLY A 47 -13.93 -1.67 -6.81
CA GLY A 47 -14.67 -0.45 -7.13
C GLY A 47 -15.75 -0.16 -6.10
N PHE A 48 -16.56 -1.17 -5.77
CA PHE A 48 -17.58 -1.06 -4.72
C PHE A 48 -17.00 -0.61 -3.37
N LEU A 49 -15.87 -1.20 -2.93
CA LEU A 49 -15.22 -0.81 -1.69
C LEU A 49 -14.73 0.66 -1.71
N PHE A 50 -14.18 1.11 -2.84
CA PHE A 50 -13.74 2.49 -2.99
C PHE A 50 -14.91 3.47 -3.00
N ASP A 51 -16.03 3.12 -3.61
CA ASP A 51 -17.26 3.92 -3.60
C ASP A 51 -17.83 4.03 -2.17
N GLN A 52 -17.92 2.92 -1.43
CA GLN A 52 -18.35 2.91 -0.02
C GLN A 52 -17.47 3.78 0.87
N LEU A 53 -16.18 3.81 0.59
CA LEU A 53 -15.21 4.64 1.32
C LEU A 53 -15.10 6.05 0.76
N SER A 54 -15.74 6.35 -0.38
CA SER A 54 -15.53 7.59 -1.13
C SER A 54 -14.05 7.85 -1.42
N VAL A 55 -13.28 6.79 -1.72
CA VAL A 55 -11.85 6.88 -2.04
C VAL A 55 -11.69 6.99 -3.55
N GLY A 56 -11.11 8.10 -4.00
CA GLY A 56 -10.71 8.28 -5.38
C GLY A 56 -9.22 7.97 -5.60
N HIS A 57 -8.82 7.97 -6.88
CA HIS A 57 -7.41 7.95 -7.25
C HIS A 57 -7.13 8.91 -8.39
N SER A 58 -5.88 9.32 -8.52
CA SER A 58 -5.41 10.06 -9.69
C SER A 58 -4.09 9.45 -10.16
N VAL A 59 -3.99 9.23 -11.47
CA VAL A 59 -2.78 8.71 -12.11
C VAL A 59 -2.11 9.85 -12.88
N ASN A 60 -0.78 9.89 -12.89
CA ASN A 60 -0.04 10.87 -13.67
C ASN A 60 -0.37 10.79 -15.17
N PRO A 61 -0.32 11.91 -15.91
CA PRO A 61 -0.50 11.91 -17.34
C PRO A 61 0.42 10.90 -18.06
N GLY A 62 -0.13 10.12 -18.98
CA GLY A 62 0.60 9.06 -19.68
C GLY A 62 1.00 7.85 -18.81
N GLY A 63 0.56 7.81 -17.55
CA GLY A 63 0.91 6.73 -16.64
C GLY A 63 0.27 5.39 -17.02
N LEU A 64 -0.99 5.41 -17.42
CA LEU A 64 -1.71 4.19 -17.82
C LEU A 64 -1.15 3.59 -19.11
N GLU A 65 -0.65 4.40 -20.02
CA GLU A 65 0.00 3.96 -21.26
C GLU A 65 1.32 3.23 -21.02
N ASN A 66 1.92 3.37 -19.83
CA ASN A 66 3.10 2.61 -19.43
C ASN A 66 2.79 1.16 -19.04
N ILE A 67 1.51 0.79 -18.88
CA ILE A 67 1.08 -0.57 -18.56
C ILE A 67 0.91 -1.35 -19.87
N PRO A 68 1.69 -2.43 -20.11
CA PRO A 68 1.57 -3.24 -21.32
C PRO A 68 0.19 -3.92 -21.39
N GLN A 69 -0.44 -3.83 -22.55
CA GLN A 69 -1.73 -4.48 -22.81
C GLN A 69 -1.58 -5.99 -22.99
N GLU A 70 -0.38 -6.46 -23.38
CA GLU A 70 -0.08 -7.86 -23.65
C GLU A 70 1.24 -8.27 -23.02
N GLY A 71 1.42 -9.58 -22.87
CA GLY A 71 2.64 -10.18 -22.36
C GLY A 71 2.85 -10.02 -20.84
N PRO A 72 3.86 -10.68 -20.30
CA PRO A 72 4.16 -10.65 -18.88
C PRO A 72 4.93 -9.39 -18.50
N PHE A 73 4.62 -8.86 -17.34
CA PHE A 73 5.40 -7.81 -16.68
C PHE A 73 5.25 -7.89 -15.17
N VAL A 74 6.09 -7.18 -14.44
CA VAL A 74 5.98 -7.06 -12.98
C VAL A 74 5.83 -5.60 -12.60
N THR A 75 4.83 -5.26 -11.79
CA THR A 75 4.77 -3.96 -11.12
C THR A 75 5.47 -4.04 -9.78
N ILE A 76 6.27 -3.02 -9.46
CA ILE A 76 6.91 -2.84 -8.17
C ILE A 76 6.51 -1.50 -7.58
N SER A 77 6.17 -1.46 -6.29
CA SER A 77 5.67 -0.23 -5.66
C SER A 77 6.24 -0.03 -4.26
N ASN A 78 6.32 1.24 -3.81
CA ASN A 78 6.40 1.56 -2.39
C ASN A 78 5.09 1.15 -1.68
N HIS A 79 5.11 1.04 -0.36
CA HIS A 79 4.00 0.46 0.41
C HIS A 79 3.55 1.37 1.58
N PRO A 80 3.11 2.62 1.31
CA PRO A 80 2.83 3.59 2.37
C PRO A 80 1.56 3.27 3.19
N PHE A 81 0.53 2.65 2.60
CA PHE A 81 -0.79 2.51 3.23
C PHE A 81 -1.11 1.09 3.68
N GLY A 82 -0.45 0.06 3.15
CA GLY A 82 -0.77 -1.34 3.44
C GLY A 82 -1.88 -1.89 2.54
N GLY A 83 -3.03 -2.31 3.11
CA GLY A 83 -4.11 -2.89 2.32
C GLY A 83 -4.65 -1.97 1.22
N MET A 84 -4.66 -0.66 1.46
CA MET A 84 -5.23 0.31 0.53
C MET A 84 -4.43 0.42 -0.77
N ASP A 85 -3.08 0.52 -0.70
CA ASP A 85 -2.27 0.60 -1.91
C ASP A 85 -2.27 -0.72 -2.70
N GLY A 86 -2.36 -1.86 -2.00
CA GLY A 86 -2.54 -3.16 -2.67
C GLY A 86 -3.86 -3.25 -3.44
N MET A 87 -4.96 -2.85 -2.83
CA MET A 87 -6.28 -2.83 -3.47
C MET A 87 -6.31 -1.83 -4.63
N MET A 88 -5.72 -0.64 -4.44
CA MET A 88 -5.67 0.40 -5.47
C MET A 88 -4.81 -0.02 -6.66
N LEU A 89 -3.65 -0.64 -6.42
CA LEU A 89 -2.80 -1.18 -7.48
C LEU A 89 -3.55 -2.22 -8.31
N ALA A 90 -4.21 -3.17 -7.64
CA ALA A 90 -5.00 -4.19 -8.32
C ALA A 90 -6.13 -3.57 -9.14
N TYR A 91 -6.86 -2.59 -8.58
CA TYR A 91 -7.95 -1.91 -9.27
C TYR A 91 -7.50 -1.20 -10.55
N ILE A 92 -6.40 -0.44 -10.47
CA ILE A 92 -5.87 0.34 -11.61
C ILE A 92 -5.33 -0.59 -12.70
N VAL A 93 -4.52 -1.59 -12.33
CA VAL A 93 -3.90 -2.46 -13.34
C VAL A 93 -4.92 -3.41 -13.96
N SER A 94 -5.90 -3.90 -13.20
CA SER A 94 -6.96 -4.77 -13.73
C SER A 94 -7.93 -4.06 -14.69
N GLU A 95 -7.90 -2.74 -14.80
CA GLU A 95 -8.61 -2.00 -15.86
C GLU A 95 -8.05 -2.31 -17.24
N ILE A 96 -6.73 -2.57 -17.32
CA ILE A 96 -6.01 -2.80 -18.56
C ILE A 96 -5.72 -4.29 -18.76
N ARG A 97 -5.46 -5.00 -17.65
CA ARG A 97 -5.07 -6.42 -17.60
C ARG A 97 -5.87 -7.14 -16.51
N ASP A 98 -6.98 -7.74 -16.92
CA ASP A 98 -7.89 -8.50 -16.04
C ASP A 98 -7.25 -9.77 -15.44
N ASP A 99 -6.19 -10.26 -16.09
CA ASP A 99 -5.36 -11.38 -15.65
C ASP A 99 -4.26 -10.98 -14.63
N PHE A 100 -4.23 -9.70 -14.20
CA PHE A 100 -3.27 -9.22 -13.19
C PHE A 100 -3.50 -9.88 -11.83
N LYS A 101 -2.41 -10.34 -11.21
CA LYS A 101 -2.42 -10.80 -9.81
C LYS A 101 -1.42 -10.05 -8.96
N LEU A 102 -1.78 -9.86 -7.70
CA LEU A 102 -0.95 -9.18 -6.71
C LEU A 102 -0.47 -10.15 -5.65
N MET A 103 0.84 -10.20 -5.41
CA MET A 103 1.37 -10.90 -4.23
C MET A 103 0.99 -10.14 -2.97
N ALA A 104 0.19 -10.75 -2.11
CA ALA A 104 -0.33 -10.11 -0.92
C ALA A 104 -0.29 -11.03 0.30
N ASN A 105 -0.40 -10.42 1.48
CA ASN A 105 -0.55 -11.14 2.72
C ASN A 105 -1.79 -12.05 2.65
N PHE A 106 -1.68 -13.26 3.21
CA PHE A 106 -2.77 -14.24 3.27
C PHE A 106 -4.08 -13.69 3.86
N LEU A 107 -4.05 -12.59 4.63
CA LEU A 107 -5.26 -11.95 5.16
C LEU A 107 -6.12 -11.34 4.04
N LEU A 108 -5.51 -10.71 3.04
CA LEU A 108 -6.23 -10.19 1.87
C LEU A 108 -6.81 -11.32 1.03
N TYR A 109 -6.11 -12.44 0.92
CA TYR A 109 -6.62 -13.65 0.24
C TYR A 109 -7.88 -14.24 0.91
N LYS A 110 -8.14 -13.92 2.19
CA LYS A 110 -9.35 -14.33 2.91
C LYS A 110 -10.59 -13.50 2.57
N ILE A 111 -10.43 -12.39 1.90
CA ILE A 111 -11.56 -11.60 1.38
C ILE A 111 -12.08 -12.34 0.16
N GLU A 112 -13.12 -13.16 0.37
CA GLU A 112 -13.60 -14.14 -0.59
C GLU A 112 -13.94 -13.54 -1.96
N PRO A 113 -14.66 -12.39 -2.09
CA PRO A 113 -14.95 -11.78 -3.37
C PRO A 113 -13.73 -11.28 -4.14
N LEU A 114 -12.58 -11.08 -3.48
CA LEU A 114 -11.34 -10.54 -4.06
C LEU A 114 -10.23 -11.60 -4.18
N ARG A 115 -10.52 -12.83 -3.83
CA ARG A 115 -9.50 -13.91 -3.70
C ARG A 115 -8.71 -14.16 -4.97
N GLU A 116 -9.34 -14.07 -6.12
CA GLU A 116 -8.71 -14.38 -7.40
C GLU A 116 -7.63 -13.37 -7.82
N ILE A 117 -7.71 -12.14 -7.31
CA ILE A 117 -6.70 -11.11 -7.57
C ILE A 117 -5.40 -11.39 -6.80
N PHE A 118 -5.48 -12.08 -5.65
CA PHE A 118 -4.36 -12.18 -4.73
C PHE A 118 -3.66 -13.53 -4.80
N LEU A 119 -2.33 -13.48 -4.93
CA LEU A 119 -1.45 -14.62 -4.68
C LEU A 119 -0.94 -14.53 -3.23
N PRO A 120 -1.36 -15.48 -2.37
CA PRO A 120 -1.03 -15.39 -0.95
C PRO A 120 0.46 -15.65 -0.69
N VAL A 121 1.09 -14.76 0.06
CA VAL A 121 2.43 -14.94 0.61
C VAL A 121 2.37 -14.77 2.12
N ASN A 122 3.22 -15.50 2.84
CA ASN A 122 3.35 -15.33 4.28
C ASN A 122 4.45 -14.30 4.57
N PRO A 123 4.11 -13.08 5.07
CA PRO A 123 5.10 -12.06 5.39
C PRO A 123 5.81 -12.33 6.72
N PHE A 124 5.32 -13.27 7.53
CA PHE A 124 5.89 -13.62 8.82
C PHE A 124 6.94 -14.70 8.61
N GLU A 125 8.21 -14.33 8.75
CA GLU A 125 9.37 -15.21 8.66
C GLU A 125 9.51 -16.20 9.85
N ASP A 126 8.41 -16.58 10.52
CA ASP A 126 8.46 -17.68 11.47
C ASP A 126 8.78 -18.97 10.70
N ARG A 127 9.98 -19.50 10.96
CA ARG A 127 10.61 -20.65 10.29
C ARG A 127 9.74 -21.91 10.17
N LYS A 128 8.54 -21.89 10.73
CA LYS A 128 7.58 -23.01 10.69
C LYS A 128 6.75 -23.10 9.43
N ASP A 129 6.67 -22.02 8.62
CA ASP A 129 5.81 -21.98 7.41
C ASP A 129 6.58 -21.64 6.12
N LEU A 130 7.83 -22.11 6.00
CA LEU A 130 8.62 -22.02 4.76
C LEU A 130 7.87 -22.59 3.54
N THR A 131 7.03 -23.60 3.74
CA THR A 131 6.25 -24.27 2.68
C THR A 131 5.22 -23.34 2.05
N SER A 132 4.55 -22.47 2.81
CA SER A 132 3.55 -21.53 2.29
C SER A 132 4.19 -20.40 1.48
N SER A 133 5.32 -19.87 1.95
CA SER A 133 6.07 -18.85 1.20
C SER A 133 6.67 -19.40 -0.10
N ILE A 134 7.20 -20.63 -0.09
CA ILE A 134 7.73 -21.28 -1.29
C ILE A 134 6.60 -21.56 -2.29
N LYS A 135 5.42 -21.96 -1.82
CA LYS A 135 4.26 -22.18 -2.68
C LYS A 135 3.83 -20.89 -3.38
N GLY A 136 3.68 -19.77 -2.64
CA GLY A 136 3.33 -18.47 -3.21
C GLY A 136 4.34 -17.99 -4.24
N LEU A 137 5.65 -18.12 -3.96
CA LEU A 137 6.70 -17.77 -4.91
C LEU A 137 6.65 -18.63 -6.18
N ARG A 138 6.38 -19.92 -6.04
CA ARG A 138 6.24 -20.84 -7.19
C ARG A 138 5.02 -20.51 -8.04
N GLU A 139 3.91 -20.15 -7.41
CA GLU A 139 2.69 -19.72 -8.10
C GLU A 139 2.92 -18.39 -8.84
N ALA A 140 3.58 -17.42 -8.21
CA ALA A 140 3.97 -16.18 -8.84
C ALA A 140 4.85 -16.41 -10.09
N TYR A 141 5.85 -17.28 -9.97
CA TYR A 141 6.72 -17.65 -11.08
C TYR A 141 5.95 -18.33 -12.24
N ARG A 142 5.04 -19.26 -11.92
CA ARG A 142 4.19 -19.92 -12.92
C ARG A 142 3.28 -18.91 -13.63
N HIS A 143 2.68 -17.98 -12.88
CA HIS A 143 1.78 -16.97 -13.40
C HIS A 143 2.49 -16.08 -14.43
N VAL A 144 3.66 -15.57 -14.09
CA VAL A 144 4.45 -14.72 -15.01
C VAL A 144 4.93 -15.51 -16.23
N ASN A 145 5.41 -16.75 -16.04
CA ASN A 145 5.85 -17.58 -17.17
C ASN A 145 4.71 -18.04 -18.09
N ALA A 146 3.47 -18.01 -17.62
CA ALA A 146 2.29 -18.22 -18.43
C ALA A 146 1.87 -16.99 -19.25
N GLY A 147 2.61 -15.88 -19.13
CA GLY A 147 2.37 -14.64 -19.90
C GLY A 147 1.57 -13.59 -19.15
N HIS A 148 1.29 -13.80 -17.84
CA HIS A 148 0.42 -12.92 -17.04
C HIS A 148 1.21 -11.92 -16.19
N PRO A 149 0.67 -10.72 -15.95
CA PRO A 149 1.30 -9.70 -15.12
C PRO A 149 1.17 -9.96 -13.62
N LEU A 150 2.20 -9.56 -12.88
CA LEU A 150 2.29 -9.72 -11.43
C LEU A 150 2.59 -8.40 -10.74
N GLY A 151 1.92 -8.13 -9.64
CA GLY A 151 2.24 -7.02 -8.75
C GLY A 151 2.90 -7.47 -7.46
N LEU A 152 3.83 -6.67 -6.95
CA LEU A 152 4.39 -6.90 -5.63
C LEU A 152 4.90 -5.60 -4.97
N PHE A 153 4.95 -5.64 -3.65
CA PHE A 153 5.58 -4.62 -2.80
C PHE A 153 6.90 -5.19 -2.28
N PRO A 154 8.04 -4.84 -2.92
CA PRO A 154 9.29 -5.56 -2.70
C PRO A 154 9.84 -5.49 -1.27
N ALA A 155 9.49 -4.45 -0.52
CA ALA A 155 9.88 -4.32 0.88
C ALA A 155 9.23 -5.37 1.79
N GLY A 156 8.13 -5.99 1.35
CA GLY A 156 7.38 -7.02 2.09
C GLY A 156 6.75 -6.51 3.39
N ALA A 157 6.75 -5.19 3.62
CA ALA A 157 6.13 -4.56 4.77
C ALA A 157 5.76 -3.11 4.45
N VAL A 158 4.77 -2.59 5.15
CA VAL A 158 4.34 -1.19 5.06
C VAL A 158 5.47 -0.26 5.50
N SER A 159 5.61 0.88 4.80
CA SER A 159 6.61 1.91 5.08
C SER A 159 6.62 2.32 6.56
N ALA A 160 7.77 2.64 7.07
CA ALA A 160 8.00 2.98 8.47
C ALA A 160 8.82 4.25 8.59
N ILE A 161 8.80 4.88 9.77
CA ILE A 161 9.67 6.01 10.06
C ILE A 161 11.12 5.52 10.09
N ASN A 162 11.97 6.18 9.32
CA ASN A 162 13.41 6.08 9.41
C ASN A 162 13.90 7.08 10.46
N PHE A 163 14.51 6.59 11.54
CA PHE A 163 14.96 7.46 12.65
C PHE A 163 16.19 8.31 12.34
N LYS A 164 16.85 8.11 11.21
CA LYS A 164 18.02 8.92 10.84
C LYS A 164 17.65 10.29 10.33
N ASP A 165 16.57 10.36 9.56
CA ASP A 165 16.12 11.56 8.83
C ASP A 165 14.62 11.84 8.96
N PHE A 166 13.91 11.04 9.77
CA PHE A 166 12.47 11.09 10.00
C PHE A 166 11.63 10.92 8.73
N SER A 167 12.22 10.43 7.64
CA SER A 167 11.48 10.07 6.44
C SER A 167 10.58 8.85 6.66
N ILE A 168 9.48 8.78 5.91
CA ILE A 168 8.62 7.59 5.86
C ILE A 168 8.95 6.84 4.58
N GLU A 169 9.58 5.70 4.73
CA GLU A 169 10.02 4.91 3.58
C GLU A 169 9.94 3.41 3.82
N ASP A 170 10.04 2.67 2.73
CA ASP A 170 10.12 1.23 2.78
C ASP A 170 11.48 0.77 3.33
N ARG A 171 11.45 -0.30 4.10
CA ARG A 171 12.68 -0.97 4.51
C ARG A 171 13.45 -1.51 3.31
N PRO A 172 14.76 -1.78 3.45
CA PRO A 172 15.56 -2.41 2.41
C PRO A 172 14.93 -3.71 1.91
N TRP A 173 15.00 -3.94 0.61
CA TRP A 173 14.40 -5.12 -0.01
C TRP A 173 15.13 -6.41 0.35
N PRO A 174 14.40 -7.46 0.74
CA PRO A 174 14.99 -8.77 1.02
C PRO A 174 15.70 -9.36 -0.19
N HIS A 175 16.78 -10.10 0.04
CA HIS A 175 17.60 -10.72 -1.02
C HIS A 175 16.78 -11.65 -1.92
N ASN A 176 15.90 -12.46 -1.34
CA ASN A 176 15.03 -13.38 -2.07
C ASN A 176 14.06 -12.67 -3.02
N VAL A 177 13.55 -11.50 -2.66
CA VAL A 177 12.68 -10.70 -3.53
C VAL A 177 13.45 -10.12 -4.70
N LYS A 178 14.66 -9.57 -4.45
CA LYS A 178 15.56 -9.11 -5.53
C LYS A 178 15.90 -10.24 -6.49
N LYS A 179 16.18 -11.43 -5.96
CA LYS A 179 16.46 -12.63 -6.76
C LYS A 179 15.25 -13.07 -7.60
N LEU A 180 14.04 -13.08 -7.01
CA LEU A 180 12.81 -13.37 -7.74
C LEU A 180 12.62 -12.43 -8.93
N LEU A 181 12.63 -11.10 -8.67
CA LEU A 181 12.46 -10.09 -9.72
C LEU A 181 13.44 -10.27 -10.88
N ARG A 182 14.70 -10.56 -10.57
CA ARG A 182 15.73 -10.79 -11.59
C ARG A 182 15.50 -12.08 -12.38
N GLN A 183 15.05 -13.15 -11.71
CA GLN A 183 14.80 -14.45 -12.34
C GLN A 183 13.56 -14.46 -13.24
N LEU A 184 12.58 -13.62 -12.95
CA LEU A 184 11.39 -13.46 -13.79
C LEU A 184 11.75 -12.93 -15.19
N ASN A 185 12.80 -12.10 -15.30
CA ASN A 185 13.36 -11.62 -16.56
C ASN A 185 12.32 -11.00 -17.52
N VAL A 186 11.40 -10.22 -16.98
CA VAL A 186 10.31 -9.53 -17.70
C VAL A 186 10.40 -8.02 -17.47
N PRO A 187 9.72 -7.17 -18.27
CA PRO A 187 9.63 -5.74 -18.00
C PRO A 187 9.14 -5.45 -16.59
N ILE A 188 9.78 -4.50 -15.92
CA ILE A 188 9.46 -4.07 -14.56
C ILE A 188 8.92 -2.65 -14.62
N ILE A 189 7.71 -2.43 -14.08
CA ILE A 189 7.03 -1.13 -14.06
C ILE A 189 7.08 -0.58 -12.65
N PRO A 190 7.85 0.49 -12.40
CA PRO A 190 7.87 1.15 -11.10
C PRO A 190 6.62 1.99 -10.91
N ILE A 191 6.00 1.87 -9.74
CA ILE A 191 4.80 2.62 -9.36
C ILE A 191 5.04 3.26 -7.98
N HIS A 192 4.66 4.52 -7.83
CA HIS A 192 4.76 5.24 -6.58
C HIS A 192 3.38 5.67 -6.08
N PHE A 193 3.09 5.35 -4.83
CA PHE A 193 1.93 5.85 -4.09
C PHE A 193 2.37 7.00 -3.20
N SER A 194 1.80 8.18 -3.41
CA SER A 194 2.12 9.36 -2.61
C SER A 194 1.23 9.44 -1.38
N GLY A 195 1.85 9.64 -0.22
CA GLY A 195 1.17 9.79 1.07
C GLY A 195 1.64 8.84 2.15
N TYR A 196 0.93 8.86 3.28
CA TYR A 196 1.31 8.10 4.48
C TYR A 196 0.08 7.71 5.31
N ASN A 197 0.29 6.82 6.26
CA ASN A 197 -0.71 6.43 7.25
C ASN A 197 -0.83 7.47 8.37
N SER A 198 -1.77 7.25 9.31
CA SER A 198 -1.98 8.16 10.42
C SER A 198 -0.76 8.20 11.37
N LEU A 199 -0.57 9.31 12.07
CA LEU A 199 0.47 9.42 13.12
C LEU A 199 0.30 8.32 14.18
N LEU A 200 -0.95 7.96 14.52
CA LEU A 200 -1.22 6.87 15.45
C LEU A 200 -0.64 5.55 14.95
N PHE A 201 -0.73 5.27 13.64
CA PHE A 201 -0.13 4.07 13.05
C PHE A 201 1.39 4.02 13.29
N TYR A 202 2.07 5.12 13.05
CA TYR A 202 3.52 5.19 13.25
C TYR A 202 3.89 5.15 14.73
N SER A 203 3.18 5.88 15.60
CA SER A 203 3.40 5.87 17.05
C SER A 203 3.26 4.46 17.65
N LEU A 204 2.25 3.70 17.22
CA LEU A 204 2.12 2.29 17.61
C LEU A 204 3.31 1.45 17.16
N GLY A 205 3.89 1.76 16.00
CA GLY A 205 5.08 1.11 15.47
C GLY A 205 6.33 1.34 16.32
N LEU A 206 6.43 2.52 16.97
CA LEU A 206 7.51 2.84 17.89
C LEU A 206 7.43 1.99 19.17
N ILE A 207 6.22 1.71 19.64
CA ILE A 207 5.99 0.89 20.84
C ILE A 207 6.21 -0.59 20.49
N ASN A 208 5.54 -1.07 19.43
CA ASN A 208 5.66 -2.46 18.99
C ASN A 208 5.19 -2.62 17.54
N PRO A 209 6.01 -3.18 16.64
CA PRO A 209 5.63 -3.42 15.24
C PRO A 209 4.35 -4.26 15.04
N LYS A 210 4.04 -5.17 15.98
CA LYS A 210 2.82 -5.98 15.93
C LYS A 210 1.56 -5.13 16.18
N LEU A 211 1.63 -4.14 17.07
CA LEU A 211 0.53 -3.20 17.32
C LEU A 211 0.24 -2.35 16.09
N ARG A 212 1.29 -1.88 15.42
CA ARG A 212 1.17 -1.19 14.13
C ARG A 212 0.44 -2.06 13.09
N SER A 213 0.83 -3.34 12.97
CA SER A 213 0.20 -4.26 12.02
C SER A 213 -1.28 -4.51 12.34
N LEU A 214 -1.66 -4.58 13.60
CA LEU A 214 -3.07 -4.68 14.02
C LEU A 214 -3.90 -3.46 13.62
N ARG A 215 -3.28 -2.29 13.50
CA ARG A 215 -3.95 -1.04 13.10
C ARG A 215 -4.24 -0.96 11.60
N LEU A 216 -3.57 -1.74 10.75
CA LEU A 216 -3.67 -1.66 9.29
C LEU A 216 -5.11 -1.72 8.74
N PRO A 217 -6.01 -2.59 9.22
CA PRO A 217 -7.40 -2.57 8.73
C PRO A 217 -8.08 -1.21 8.96
N ALA A 218 -7.87 -0.59 10.12
CA ALA A 218 -8.45 0.71 10.41
C ALA A 218 -7.81 1.86 9.61
N GLU A 219 -6.58 1.71 9.13
CA GLU A 219 -5.94 2.70 8.26
C GLU A 219 -6.64 2.80 6.90
N VAL A 220 -7.27 1.72 6.41
CA VAL A 220 -8.13 1.77 5.22
C VAL A 220 -9.25 2.79 5.42
N LEU A 221 -9.91 2.78 6.57
CA LEU A 221 -11.00 3.72 6.90
C LEU A 221 -10.51 5.17 7.06
N THR A 222 -9.22 5.40 7.34
CA THR A 222 -8.67 6.77 7.42
C THR A 222 -8.47 7.42 6.06
N LYS A 223 -8.59 6.64 4.98
CA LYS A 223 -8.51 7.14 3.60
C LYS A 223 -9.87 7.56 3.04
N SER A 224 -10.96 7.34 3.79
CA SER A 224 -12.30 7.76 3.38
C SER A 224 -12.32 9.23 2.97
N GLY A 225 -12.95 9.52 1.83
CA GLY A 225 -13.04 10.86 1.24
C GLY A 225 -11.73 11.41 0.64
N LYS A 226 -10.68 10.59 0.49
CA LYS A 226 -9.40 11.03 -0.05
C LYS A 226 -9.15 10.55 -1.47
N VAL A 227 -8.35 11.32 -2.20
CA VAL A 227 -7.81 10.92 -3.51
C VAL A 227 -6.37 10.44 -3.33
N ILE A 228 -6.11 9.20 -3.71
CA ILE A 228 -4.78 8.59 -3.67
C ILE A 228 -4.06 8.91 -4.97
N LYS A 229 -2.91 9.57 -4.86
CA LYS A 229 -2.06 9.88 -6.01
C LYS A 229 -1.15 8.70 -6.34
N VAL A 230 -1.18 8.28 -7.61
CA VAL A 230 -0.42 7.14 -8.12
C VAL A 230 0.40 7.61 -9.32
N THR A 231 1.71 7.42 -9.27
CA THR A 231 2.60 7.71 -10.39
C THR A 231 3.13 6.41 -10.98
N ILE A 232 2.84 6.17 -12.25
CA ILE A 232 3.27 4.99 -12.98
C ILE A 232 4.41 5.39 -13.91
N GLY A 233 5.59 4.82 -13.68
CA GLY A 233 6.79 5.08 -14.46
C GLY A 233 6.87 4.21 -15.71
N LYS A 234 7.86 4.51 -16.56
CA LYS A 234 8.15 3.71 -17.75
C LYS A 234 8.68 2.33 -17.38
N ALA A 235 8.35 1.34 -18.20
CA ALA A 235 8.88 -0.01 -18.06
C ALA A 235 10.41 -0.04 -18.14
N ILE A 236 11.02 -0.77 -17.23
CA ILE A 236 12.46 -1.08 -17.19
C ILE A 236 12.62 -2.47 -17.78
N HIS A 237 13.28 -2.56 -18.94
CA HIS A 237 13.42 -3.81 -19.65
C HIS A 237 14.58 -4.67 -19.13
N PRO A 238 14.54 -6.00 -19.29
CA PRO A 238 15.59 -6.91 -18.82
C PRO A 238 17.00 -6.52 -19.26
N LYS A 239 17.17 -6.02 -20.50
CA LYS A 239 18.45 -5.54 -21.02
C LYS A 239 19.10 -4.42 -20.20
N GLU A 240 18.30 -3.66 -19.45
CA GLU A 240 18.76 -2.53 -18.62
C GLU A 240 19.31 -2.98 -17.27
N TYR A 241 18.96 -4.20 -16.81
CA TYR A 241 19.32 -4.65 -15.47
C TYR A 241 20.04 -6.01 -15.41
N ILE A 242 20.10 -6.75 -16.52
CA ILE A 242 20.63 -8.13 -16.53
C ILE A 242 22.10 -8.20 -16.06
N ASN A 243 22.90 -7.17 -16.35
CA ASN A 243 24.32 -7.11 -16.03
C ASN A 243 24.63 -6.46 -14.68
N LEU A 244 23.61 -5.98 -13.94
CA LEU A 244 23.82 -5.36 -12.64
C LEU A 244 24.12 -6.41 -11.56
N SER A 245 24.88 -6.04 -10.54
CA SER A 245 24.91 -6.85 -9.31
C SER A 245 23.52 -6.92 -8.70
N LEU A 246 23.24 -7.94 -7.87
CA LEU A 246 21.89 -8.06 -7.26
C LEU A 246 21.57 -6.91 -6.30
N ASN A 247 22.58 -6.32 -5.67
CA ASN A 247 22.39 -5.15 -4.81
C ASN A 247 22.11 -3.90 -5.62
N ASP A 248 22.94 -3.60 -6.64
CA ASP A 248 22.75 -2.46 -7.53
C ASP A 248 21.38 -2.53 -8.22
N PHE A 249 20.97 -3.71 -8.66
CA PHE A 249 19.66 -3.96 -9.23
C PHE A 249 18.53 -3.54 -8.28
N GLY A 250 18.57 -4.00 -7.02
CA GLY A 250 17.56 -3.64 -6.03
C GLY A 250 17.56 -2.14 -5.71
N ASP A 251 18.73 -1.54 -5.57
CA ASP A 251 18.87 -0.12 -5.23
C ASP A 251 18.43 0.80 -6.37
N ILE A 252 18.75 0.44 -7.61
CA ILE A 252 18.28 1.17 -8.81
C ILE A 252 16.76 1.11 -8.92
N LEU A 253 16.16 -0.07 -8.76
CA LEU A 253 14.72 -0.20 -8.84
C LEU A 253 14.01 0.59 -7.73
N ARG A 254 14.53 0.53 -6.50
CA ARG A 254 14.00 1.32 -5.38
C ARG A 254 14.12 2.82 -5.67
N THR A 255 15.26 3.29 -6.16
CA THR A 255 15.47 4.68 -6.55
C THR A 255 14.50 5.11 -7.65
N LYS A 256 14.24 4.24 -8.64
CA LYS A 256 13.27 4.52 -9.71
C LYS A 256 11.86 4.73 -9.15
N ILE A 257 11.40 3.93 -8.17
CA ILE A 257 10.09 4.12 -7.54
C ILE A 257 10.03 5.50 -6.84
N TYR A 258 11.01 5.81 -5.99
CA TYR A 258 10.98 7.05 -5.22
C TYR A 258 11.23 8.31 -6.07
N SER A 259 11.94 8.20 -7.19
CA SER A 259 12.09 9.32 -8.13
C SER A 259 10.78 9.73 -8.82
N LEU A 260 9.75 8.88 -8.80
CA LEU A 260 8.44 9.18 -9.37
C LEU A 260 7.63 10.17 -8.52
N ASP A 261 7.97 10.37 -7.25
CA ASP A 261 7.26 11.31 -6.36
C ASP A 261 7.37 12.75 -6.85
N TYR A 262 8.49 13.11 -7.47
CA TYR A 262 8.74 14.45 -8.01
C TYR A 262 8.02 14.75 -9.33
N SER A 263 7.53 13.73 -10.04
CA SER A 263 6.90 13.90 -11.36
C SER A 263 5.46 14.38 -11.28
N PHE A 264 4.82 14.32 -10.10
CA PHE A 264 3.43 14.71 -9.90
C PHE A 264 3.22 16.23 -9.80
N SER A 265 4.28 17.00 -9.55
CA SER A 265 4.18 18.45 -9.30
C SER A 265 3.93 19.29 -10.55
N ASN A 266 4.10 18.76 -11.76
CA ASN A 266 4.15 19.58 -12.98
C ASN A 266 3.02 19.42 -14.00
N LYS A 267 2.14 18.41 -13.91
CA LYS A 267 0.92 18.29 -14.77
C LYS A 267 -0.09 17.34 -14.13
N ILE A 268 -1.17 17.88 -13.62
CA ILE A 268 -2.27 17.12 -13.02
C ILE A 268 -3.38 16.97 -14.06
N GLU A 269 -3.60 15.77 -14.58
CA GLU A 269 -4.89 15.36 -15.16
C GLU A 269 -5.63 14.51 -14.11
N TYR A 270 -6.75 15.01 -13.63
CA TYR A 270 -7.63 14.27 -12.75
C TYR A 270 -8.52 13.36 -13.59
N ARG A 271 -8.33 12.04 -13.56
CA ARG A 271 -9.39 11.08 -13.84
C ARG A 271 -10.09 10.76 -12.53
N ALA A 272 -11.17 11.46 -12.27
CA ALA A 272 -12.11 11.07 -11.23
C ALA A 272 -12.83 9.79 -11.71
N THR A 273 -12.63 8.66 -11.02
CA THR A 273 -13.55 7.54 -11.13
C THR A 273 -14.90 8.01 -10.62
N ASN A 274 -15.85 8.12 -11.52
CA ASN A 274 -17.32 8.29 -11.39
C ASN A 274 -17.89 8.65 -10.00
N LEU A 275 -17.38 9.67 -9.35
CA LEU A 275 -18.18 10.49 -8.47
C LEU A 275 -18.89 11.48 -9.38
N VAL A 276 -20.15 11.21 -9.70
CA VAL A 276 -21.03 12.15 -10.39
C VAL A 276 -21.20 13.37 -9.46
N TYR A 277 -20.24 14.28 -9.52
CA TYR A 277 -20.47 15.65 -9.10
C TYR A 277 -21.06 16.41 -10.27
N ASN A 278 -22.39 16.37 -10.37
CA ASN A 278 -23.13 17.41 -11.08
C ASN A 278 -22.88 18.73 -10.35
N ASN A 279 -21.83 19.44 -10.76
CA ASN A 279 -21.78 20.90 -10.70
C ASN A 279 -20.57 21.38 -11.52
N GLU A 280 -20.90 21.96 -12.68
CA GLU A 280 -20.01 22.78 -13.46
C GLU A 280 -19.46 23.93 -12.60
N LYS A 281 -18.23 23.84 -12.17
CA LYS A 281 -17.37 25.02 -11.93
C LYS A 281 -15.95 24.64 -12.30
N SER A 282 -15.49 25.24 -13.39
CA SER A 282 -14.08 25.24 -13.79
C SER A 282 -13.21 25.78 -12.65
N PHE A 283 -12.39 24.93 -12.07
CA PHE A 283 -11.33 25.37 -11.14
C PHE A 283 -10.08 25.72 -11.94
N THR A 284 -10.02 26.96 -12.37
CA THR A 284 -8.78 27.63 -12.74
C THR A 284 -8.43 28.56 -11.58
N ASN A 285 -7.67 28.08 -10.57
CA ASN A 285 -7.03 28.98 -9.63
C ASN A 285 -5.85 28.28 -8.93
N ASP A 286 -4.65 28.48 -9.46
CA ASP A 286 -3.37 28.07 -8.86
C ASP A 286 -3.19 28.54 -7.42
N SER A 287 -3.84 29.63 -7.03
CA SER A 287 -3.76 30.20 -5.69
C SER A 287 -4.47 29.37 -4.60
N LEU A 288 -5.54 28.64 -4.95
CA LEU A 288 -6.26 27.78 -4.01
C LEU A 288 -5.51 26.46 -3.74
N VAL A 289 -4.91 25.89 -4.80
CA VAL A 289 -4.06 24.69 -4.67
C VAL A 289 -2.81 25.01 -3.83
N GLN A 290 -2.18 26.17 -4.05
CA GLN A 290 -1.02 26.58 -3.28
C GLN A 290 -1.39 26.92 -1.82
N SER A 291 -2.57 27.49 -1.58
CA SER A 291 -3.10 27.75 -0.23
C SER A 291 -3.34 26.44 0.54
N GLU A 292 -3.88 25.39 -0.13
CA GLU A 292 -4.12 24.10 0.49
C GLU A 292 -2.81 23.33 0.75
N ILE A 293 -1.83 23.41 -0.16
CA ILE A 293 -0.48 22.89 0.05
C ILE A 293 0.18 23.55 1.25
N ASN A 294 0.15 24.88 1.33
CA ASN A 294 0.73 25.64 2.44
C ASN A 294 0.04 25.35 3.78
N LYS A 295 -1.28 25.03 3.76
CA LYS A 295 -2.03 24.64 4.95
C LYS A 295 -1.64 23.25 5.43
N ILE A 296 -1.47 22.30 4.50
CA ILE A 296 -1.01 20.94 4.78
C ILE A 296 0.43 20.95 5.31
N GLU A 297 1.32 21.73 4.70
CA GLU A 297 2.70 21.92 5.19
C GLU A 297 2.73 22.51 6.60
N LYS A 298 1.89 23.50 6.88
CA LYS A 298 1.79 24.14 8.20
C LYS A 298 1.24 23.19 9.27
N GLU A 299 0.23 22.39 8.93
CA GLU A 299 -0.29 21.34 9.81
C GLU A 299 0.75 20.24 10.05
N LEU A 300 1.53 19.88 9.02
CA LEU A 300 2.62 18.90 9.14
C LEU A 300 3.74 19.39 10.06
N ILE A 301 4.14 20.66 9.92
CA ILE A 301 5.17 21.28 10.77
C ILE A 301 4.70 21.35 12.21
N LEU A 302 3.46 21.78 12.47
CA LEU A 302 2.89 21.82 13.82
C LEU A 302 2.79 20.43 14.45
N GLN A 303 2.44 19.42 13.67
CA GLN A 303 2.38 18.02 14.15
C GLN A 303 3.77 17.43 14.40
N LEU A 304 4.79 17.84 13.63
CA LEU A 304 6.18 17.44 13.86
C LEU A 304 6.77 18.13 15.11
N ASP A 305 6.44 19.38 15.36
CA ASP A 305 6.86 20.10 16.56
C ASP A 305 6.22 19.50 17.82
N ASP A 306 4.94 19.15 17.79
CA ASP A 306 4.26 18.41 18.86
C ASP A 306 4.90 17.04 19.08
N PHE A 307 5.25 16.32 18.00
CA PHE A 307 5.91 15.03 18.08
C PHE A 307 7.33 15.13 18.67
N GLN A 308 8.12 16.14 18.30
CA GLN A 308 9.43 16.40 18.91
C GLN A 308 9.29 16.76 20.39
N PHE A 309 8.25 17.51 20.76
CA PHE A 309 7.97 17.85 22.16
C PHE A 309 7.69 16.61 23.01
N TYR A 310 6.84 15.70 22.55
CA TYR A 310 6.55 14.44 23.24
C TYR A 310 7.77 13.52 23.32
N PHE A 311 8.59 13.49 22.29
CA PHE A 311 9.81 12.66 22.26
C PHE A 311 10.88 13.16 23.24
N THR A 312 11.04 14.48 23.36
CA THR A 312 11.97 15.11 24.30
C THR A 312 11.52 14.91 25.75
N GLN A 313 10.23 14.91 26.01
CA GLN A 313 9.66 14.63 27.34
C GLN A 313 9.82 13.14 27.72
N SER A 314 9.59 12.22 26.78
CA SER A 314 9.72 10.78 27.01
C SER A 314 11.16 10.34 27.31
N ASN A 315 12.15 10.98 26.69
CA ASN A 315 13.57 10.73 26.99
C ASN A 315 14.04 11.31 28.32
N LYS A 316 13.31 12.25 28.92
CA LYS A 316 13.61 12.77 30.28
C LYS A 316 13.10 11.87 31.39
N ILE A 317 12.27 10.87 31.09
CA ILE A 317 11.69 9.92 32.07
C ILE A 317 12.54 8.62 32.12
N LEU A 318 13.51 8.45 31.23
CA LEU A 318 14.36 7.25 31.12
C LEU A 318 15.82 7.46 31.60
N TYR A 319 16.13 8.58 32.31
CA TYR A 319 17.39 8.81 33.02
C TYR A 319 17.16 9.05 34.50
#